data_bad7cee7e840194d334aaedf4632ff81
#
_entry.id   bad7cee7e840194d334aaedf4632ff81
#
_cell.length_a   1.000
_cell.length_b   1.000
_cell.length_c   1.000
_cell.angle_alpha   90.00
_cell.angle_beta   90.00
_cell.angle_gamma   90.00
#
_symmetry.space_group_name_H-M   'P 1'
#
loop_
_entity.id
_entity.type
_entity.pdbx_description
1 polymer ?
#
loop_
_entity_poly.entity_id
_entity_poly.type
_entity_poly.pdbx_seq_one_letter_code
_entity_poly.pdbx_strand_id
1 'polypeptide(L)'
;NTLTALRTGAIGGLAAKHLAREDAATAGLVGCGVQGLHQLTFLCQVRPIRTVYLYNHGSKDLGPFCRQLEAMVAPKPLAIETCPDPDTLLAKSDIVVTATPAKAPLFADDPAPFRGKCLIAIGSWQPDMREIPEAIWSATQEVFLELPFACQESGDLCQPLASGALKPEGLRYFGDYLLAKQAGAAPPLPHTRYFKSVGMAVFDAIAARNVYLAAQAKGLGQVLA
;
A
#
# COMPACT_ATOMS: atom_id res chain seq x y z
N ASN A 1 -7.66 2.16 17.27
CA ASN A 1 -6.65 1.91 16.18
C ASN A 1 -7.01 0.71 15.28
N THR A 2 -7.89 -0.22 15.68
CA THR A 2 -8.25 -1.39 14.87
C THR A 2 -8.99 -0.99 13.59
N LEU A 3 -9.94 -0.07 13.66
CA LEU A 3 -10.67 0.41 12.49
C LEU A 3 -9.73 1.04 11.46
N THR A 4 -8.83 1.92 11.90
CA THR A 4 -7.83 2.56 11.04
C THR A 4 -6.94 1.53 10.35
N ALA A 5 -6.49 0.50 11.07
CA ALA A 5 -5.66 -0.56 10.49
C ALA A 5 -6.41 -1.34 9.40
N LEU A 6 -7.66 -1.70 9.67
CA LEU A 6 -8.52 -2.43 8.72
C LEU A 6 -8.80 -1.60 7.46
N ARG A 7 -9.25 -0.32 7.60
CA ARG A 7 -9.61 0.51 6.44
C ARG A 7 -8.38 0.86 5.59
N THR A 8 -7.23 1.06 6.24
CA THR A 8 -5.96 1.34 5.53
C THR A 8 -5.45 0.10 4.80
N GLY A 9 -5.54 -1.08 5.41
CA GLY A 9 -5.25 -2.33 4.73
C GLY A 9 -6.18 -2.57 3.54
N ALA A 10 -7.47 -2.29 3.71
CA ALA A 10 -8.47 -2.47 2.65
C ALA A 10 -8.21 -1.57 1.42
N ILE A 11 -7.80 -0.31 1.59
CA ILE A 11 -7.50 0.56 0.45
C ILE A 11 -6.23 0.10 -0.29
N GLY A 12 -5.20 -0.38 0.42
CA GLY A 12 -4.03 -0.98 -0.21
C GLY A 12 -4.36 -2.28 -0.95
N GLY A 13 -5.21 -3.13 -0.36
CA GLY A 13 -5.75 -4.31 -1.03
C GLY A 13 -6.55 -3.95 -2.29
N LEU A 14 -7.39 -2.90 -2.22
CA LEU A 14 -8.14 -2.41 -3.38
C LEU A 14 -7.19 -1.88 -4.47
N ALA A 15 -6.15 -1.14 -4.10
CA ALA A 15 -5.11 -0.70 -5.03
C ALA A 15 -4.42 -1.89 -5.69
N ALA A 16 -4.00 -2.88 -4.92
CA ALA A 16 -3.41 -4.11 -5.47
C ALA A 16 -4.35 -4.85 -6.41
N LYS A 17 -5.66 -4.96 -6.05
CA LYS A 17 -6.67 -5.61 -6.89
C LYS A 17 -6.82 -4.96 -8.26
N HIS A 18 -6.63 -3.67 -8.37
CA HIS A 18 -6.89 -2.95 -9.62
C HIS A 18 -5.64 -2.51 -10.36
N LEU A 19 -4.52 -2.37 -9.68
CA LEU A 19 -3.26 -1.87 -10.25
C LEU A 19 -2.19 -2.95 -10.41
N ALA A 20 -2.09 -3.94 -9.50
CA ALA A 20 -1.10 -5.00 -9.65
C ALA A 20 -1.51 -6.00 -10.74
N ARG A 21 -0.52 -6.66 -11.32
CA ARG A 21 -0.76 -7.79 -12.24
C ARG A 21 -1.59 -8.87 -11.55
N GLU A 22 -2.43 -9.54 -12.31
CA GLU A 22 -3.30 -10.60 -11.77
C GLU A 22 -2.52 -11.81 -11.27
N ASP A 23 -1.39 -12.10 -11.92
CA ASP A 23 -0.48 -13.20 -11.62
C ASP A 23 0.58 -12.85 -10.55
N ALA A 24 0.56 -11.64 -9.98
CA ALA A 24 1.51 -11.23 -8.95
C ALA A 24 1.50 -12.22 -7.78
N ALA A 25 2.65 -12.87 -7.54
CA ALA A 25 2.78 -13.97 -6.60
C ALA A 25 3.69 -13.67 -5.41
N THR A 26 4.41 -12.54 -5.46
CA THR A 26 5.35 -12.12 -4.42
C THR A 26 5.02 -10.72 -3.92
N ALA A 27 5.05 -10.53 -2.59
CA ALA A 27 4.84 -9.24 -1.95
C ALA A 27 6.00 -8.90 -1.01
N GLY A 28 6.51 -7.68 -1.12
CA GLY A 28 7.50 -7.13 -0.21
C GLY A 28 6.86 -6.13 0.74
N LEU A 29 7.28 -6.14 2.00
CA LEU A 29 6.86 -5.15 3.00
C LEU A 29 8.08 -4.53 3.68
N VAL A 30 8.20 -3.21 3.57
CA VAL A 30 9.12 -2.41 4.37
C VAL A 30 8.33 -1.72 5.48
N GLY A 31 8.63 -2.09 6.74
CA GLY A 31 7.92 -1.59 7.92
C GLY A 31 6.88 -2.57 8.47
N CYS A 32 7.36 -3.52 9.30
CA CYS A 32 6.56 -4.59 9.90
C CYS A 32 5.80 -4.11 11.15
N GLY A 33 4.99 -3.08 10.98
CA GLY A 33 4.05 -2.54 11.98
C GLY A 33 2.62 -3.03 11.77
N VAL A 34 1.68 -2.44 12.54
CA VAL A 34 0.24 -2.76 12.45
C VAL A 34 -0.30 -2.49 11.04
N GLN A 35 0.08 -1.39 10.42
CA GLN A 35 -0.36 -1.06 9.05
C GLN A 35 0.18 -2.09 8.05
N GLY A 36 1.48 -2.40 8.10
CA GLY A 36 2.09 -3.39 7.22
C GLY A 36 1.42 -4.76 7.30
N LEU A 37 1.05 -5.20 8.50
CA LEU A 37 0.34 -6.46 8.71
C LEU A 37 -1.00 -6.50 7.95
N HIS A 38 -1.81 -5.45 8.10
CA HIS A 38 -3.12 -5.39 7.43
C HIS A 38 -2.99 -5.21 5.92
N GLN A 39 -1.97 -4.47 5.46
CA GLN A 39 -1.66 -4.38 4.02
C GLN A 39 -1.42 -5.77 3.43
N LEU A 40 -0.50 -6.56 4.00
CA LEU A 40 -0.22 -7.91 3.52
C LEU A 40 -1.43 -8.83 3.59
N THR A 41 -2.21 -8.75 4.67
CA THR A 41 -3.45 -9.54 4.82
C THR A 41 -4.40 -9.30 3.65
N PHE A 42 -4.68 -8.05 3.32
CA PHE A 42 -5.59 -7.73 2.20
C PHE A 42 -4.97 -8.03 0.83
N LEU A 43 -3.66 -7.86 0.66
CA LEU A 43 -2.96 -8.29 -0.57
C LEU A 43 -3.16 -9.78 -0.83
N CYS A 44 -2.96 -10.61 0.18
CA CYS A 44 -3.13 -12.06 0.08
C CYS A 44 -4.58 -12.50 -0.24
N GLN A 45 -5.57 -11.65 0.03
CA GLN A 45 -6.97 -11.90 -0.34
C GLN A 45 -7.27 -11.61 -1.82
N VAL A 46 -6.57 -10.63 -2.41
CA VAL A 46 -6.89 -10.12 -3.76
C VAL A 46 -5.92 -10.56 -4.84
N ARG A 47 -4.76 -11.10 -4.46
CA ARG A 47 -3.73 -11.63 -5.37
C ARG A 47 -3.26 -13.01 -4.92
N PRO A 48 -2.76 -13.86 -5.83
CA PRO A 48 -2.28 -15.20 -5.52
C PRO A 48 -0.89 -15.17 -4.87
N ILE A 49 -0.72 -14.35 -3.82
CA ILE A 49 0.56 -14.23 -3.11
C ILE A 49 0.93 -15.56 -2.46
N ARG A 50 2.14 -16.04 -2.74
CA ARG A 50 2.73 -17.27 -2.21
C ARG A 50 3.94 -17.00 -1.34
N THR A 51 4.66 -15.90 -1.60
CA THR A 51 5.85 -15.52 -0.85
C THR A 51 5.76 -14.07 -0.43
N VAL A 52 6.09 -13.80 0.82
CA VAL A 52 6.20 -12.46 1.39
C VAL A 52 7.63 -12.23 1.82
N TYR A 53 8.21 -11.13 1.36
CA TYR A 53 9.52 -10.64 1.77
C TYR A 53 9.35 -9.51 2.78
N LEU A 54 10.05 -9.58 3.90
CA LEU A 54 9.95 -8.62 4.99
C LEU A 54 11.28 -7.90 5.22
N TYR A 55 11.19 -6.62 5.39
CA TYR A 55 12.28 -5.81 5.95
C TYR A 55 11.74 -4.87 7.02
N ASN A 56 12.44 -4.80 8.14
CA ASN A 56 12.18 -3.83 9.19
C ASN A 56 13.50 -3.26 9.71
N HIS A 57 13.56 -1.94 9.80
CA HIS A 57 14.76 -1.29 10.31
C HIS A 57 14.98 -1.65 11.79
N GLY A 58 16.25 -1.90 12.15
CA GLY A 58 16.63 -2.29 13.51
C GLY A 58 16.45 -3.78 13.81
N SER A 59 16.72 -4.17 15.05
CA SER A 59 16.80 -5.56 15.52
C SER A 59 15.46 -6.13 16.03
N LYS A 60 14.33 -5.70 15.47
CA LYS A 60 13.01 -6.17 15.88
C LYS A 60 12.85 -7.67 15.56
N ASP A 61 12.47 -8.47 16.57
CA ASP A 61 12.01 -9.84 16.32
C ASP A 61 10.72 -9.84 15.50
N LEU A 62 10.75 -10.42 14.32
CA LEU A 62 9.61 -10.54 13.41
C LEU A 62 8.79 -11.82 13.61
N GLY A 63 9.20 -12.72 14.49
CA GLY A 63 8.47 -13.97 14.77
C GLY A 63 7.00 -13.75 15.15
N PRO A 64 6.66 -12.83 16.08
CA PRO A 64 5.27 -12.53 16.39
C PRO A 64 4.48 -11.97 15.20
N PHE A 65 5.10 -11.13 14.37
CA PHE A 65 4.49 -10.58 13.15
C PHE A 65 4.17 -11.70 12.15
N CYS A 66 5.12 -12.61 11.90
CA CYS A 66 4.95 -13.73 10.97
C CYS A 66 3.80 -14.65 11.43
N ARG A 67 3.77 -15.05 12.69
CA ARG A 67 2.67 -15.88 13.24
C ARG A 67 1.31 -15.19 13.11
N GLN A 68 1.25 -13.90 13.35
CA GLN A 68 0.00 -13.14 13.21
C GLN A 68 -0.45 -13.06 11.76
N LEU A 69 0.47 -12.81 10.81
CA LEU A 69 0.17 -12.78 9.39
C LEU A 69 -0.35 -14.15 8.91
N GLU A 70 0.34 -15.24 9.25
CA GLU A 70 -0.09 -16.61 8.93
C GLU A 70 -1.50 -16.89 9.43
N ALA A 71 -1.80 -16.54 10.68
CA ALA A 71 -3.13 -16.71 11.26
C ALA A 71 -4.22 -15.90 10.52
N MET A 72 -3.90 -14.68 10.07
CA MET A 72 -4.85 -13.81 9.37
C MET A 72 -5.12 -14.23 7.93
N VAL A 73 -4.18 -14.94 7.28
CA VAL A 73 -4.34 -15.39 5.90
C VAL A 73 -4.75 -16.87 5.78
N ALA A 74 -4.79 -17.58 6.88
CA ALA A 74 -5.18 -19.01 6.91
C ALA A 74 -6.53 -19.24 6.20
N PRO A 75 -6.71 -20.38 5.53
CA PRO A 75 -5.81 -21.54 5.42
C PRO A 75 -4.77 -21.45 4.28
N LYS A 76 -4.56 -20.28 3.69
CA LYS A 76 -3.60 -20.11 2.59
C LYS A 76 -2.15 -20.35 3.09
N PRO A 77 -1.40 -21.28 2.48
CA PRO A 77 0.01 -21.41 2.78
C PRO A 77 0.76 -20.17 2.29
N LEU A 78 1.65 -19.65 3.12
CA LEU A 78 2.45 -18.47 2.82
C LEU A 78 3.90 -18.70 3.23
N ALA A 79 4.83 -18.58 2.28
CA ALA A 79 6.24 -18.51 2.60
C ALA A 79 6.59 -17.08 3.07
N ILE A 80 7.30 -16.96 4.19
CA ILE A 80 7.72 -15.66 4.72
C ILE A 80 9.24 -15.67 4.86
N GLU A 81 9.90 -14.72 4.22
CA GLU A 81 11.36 -14.54 4.23
C GLU A 81 11.72 -13.13 4.67
N THR A 82 12.79 -12.99 5.44
CA THR A 82 13.36 -11.68 5.77
C THR A 82 14.45 -11.30 4.78
N CYS A 83 14.51 -10.04 4.40
CA CYS A 83 15.57 -9.49 3.56
C CYS A 83 16.56 -8.66 4.38
N PRO A 84 17.84 -8.62 3.99
CA PRO A 84 18.85 -7.84 4.69
C PRO A 84 18.68 -6.33 4.51
N ASP A 85 18.07 -5.92 3.41
CA ASP A 85 17.87 -4.51 3.02
C ASP A 85 16.62 -4.35 2.14
N PRO A 86 16.12 -3.10 1.97
CA PRO A 86 14.95 -2.81 1.13
C PRO A 86 15.16 -3.09 -0.36
N ASP A 87 16.38 -2.90 -0.87
CA ASP A 87 16.67 -3.10 -2.31
C ASP A 87 16.60 -4.57 -2.69
N THR A 88 17.12 -5.45 -1.86
CA THR A 88 16.97 -6.91 -2.00
C THR A 88 15.49 -7.31 -1.99
N LEU A 89 14.70 -6.73 -1.10
CA LEU A 89 13.25 -6.97 -1.03
C LEU A 89 12.56 -6.47 -2.30
N LEU A 90 12.87 -5.24 -2.76
CA LEU A 90 12.32 -4.66 -3.98
C LEU A 90 12.60 -5.55 -5.18
N ALA A 91 13.84 -6.04 -5.33
CA ALA A 91 14.23 -6.90 -6.46
C ALA A 91 13.39 -8.19 -6.53
N LYS A 92 13.07 -8.81 -5.39
CA LYS A 92 12.36 -10.09 -5.29
C LYS A 92 10.83 -9.98 -5.41
N SER A 93 10.24 -8.79 -5.30
CA SER A 93 8.79 -8.59 -5.13
C SER A 93 8.09 -8.13 -6.39
N ASP A 94 6.89 -8.62 -6.67
CA ASP A 94 5.97 -8.10 -7.69
C ASP A 94 5.22 -6.86 -7.18
N ILE A 95 4.79 -6.92 -5.92
CA ILE A 95 4.12 -5.82 -5.21
C ILE A 95 4.99 -5.42 -4.03
N VAL A 96 5.24 -4.13 -3.87
CA VAL A 96 6.01 -3.60 -2.73
C VAL A 96 5.14 -2.64 -1.94
N VAL A 97 5.06 -2.88 -0.63
CA VAL A 97 4.38 -2.00 0.32
C VAL A 97 5.41 -1.32 1.20
N THR A 98 5.28 0.00 1.35
CA THR A 98 6.02 0.76 2.35
C THR A 98 5.06 1.31 3.41
N ALA A 99 5.38 1.08 4.68
CA ALA A 99 4.54 1.47 5.82
C ALA A 99 5.43 1.92 6.99
N THR A 100 6.32 2.88 6.74
CA THR A 100 7.34 3.36 7.68
C THR A 100 7.17 4.83 8.02
N PRO A 101 7.69 5.31 9.15
CA PRO A 101 7.81 6.73 9.46
C PRO A 101 9.11 7.35 8.91
N ALA A 102 9.69 6.80 7.84
CA ALA A 102 10.96 7.26 7.30
C ALA A 102 10.89 8.72 6.83
N LYS A 103 12.00 9.45 7.04
CA LYS A 103 12.18 10.84 6.57
C LYS A 103 13.20 10.94 5.42
N ALA A 104 13.69 9.80 4.96
CA ALA A 104 14.58 9.68 3.81
C ALA A 104 14.17 8.44 3.00
N PRO A 105 14.46 8.42 1.68
CA PRO A 105 14.14 7.30 0.82
C PRO A 105 14.67 5.96 1.37
N LEU A 106 13.86 4.93 1.23
CA LEU A 106 14.14 3.58 1.73
C LEU A 106 15.00 2.76 0.77
N PHE A 107 14.97 3.10 -0.51
CA PHE A 107 15.61 2.38 -1.60
C PHE A 107 16.71 3.22 -2.24
N ALA A 108 17.64 2.56 -2.92
CA ALA A 108 18.63 3.22 -3.74
C ALA A 108 17.97 4.06 -4.84
N ASP A 109 18.64 5.15 -5.24
CA ASP A 109 18.14 6.06 -6.28
C ASP A 109 18.46 5.51 -7.69
N ASP A 110 17.97 4.30 -7.95
CA ASP A 110 18.05 3.59 -9.22
C ASP A 110 16.65 3.22 -9.73
N PRO A 111 16.24 3.65 -10.93
CA PRO A 111 14.91 3.36 -11.46
C PRO A 111 14.73 1.90 -11.92
N ALA A 112 15.82 1.17 -12.19
CA ALA A 112 15.74 -0.15 -12.81
C ALA A 112 14.96 -1.19 -11.97
N PRO A 113 15.18 -1.31 -10.65
CA PRO A 113 14.45 -2.28 -9.81
C PRO A 113 12.95 -2.02 -9.69
N PHE A 114 12.48 -0.79 -9.95
CA PHE A 114 11.05 -0.43 -9.86
C PHE A 114 10.24 -0.82 -11.09
N ARG A 115 10.91 -1.06 -12.22
CA ARG A 115 10.22 -1.34 -13.49
C ARG A 115 9.35 -2.59 -13.42
N GLY A 116 8.11 -2.47 -13.87
CA GLY A 116 7.13 -3.55 -13.91
C GLY A 116 6.47 -3.90 -12.58
N LYS A 117 6.81 -3.20 -11.50
CA LYS A 117 6.27 -3.46 -10.17
C LYS A 117 5.04 -2.62 -9.84
N CYS A 118 4.32 -3.04 -8.82
CA CYS A 118 3.26 -2.26 -8.20
C CYS A 118 3.71 -1.81 -6.80
N LEU A 119 3.86 -0.51 -6.61
CA LEU A 119 4.21 0.08 -5.32
C LEU A 119 2.96 0.63 -4.64
N ILE A 120 2.85 0.36 -3.33
CA ILE A 120 1.77 0.84 -2.46
C ILE A 120 2.43 1.52 -1.26
N ALA A 121 2.50 2.84 -1.27
CA ALA A 121 3.16 3.63 -0.24
C ALA A 121 2.13 4.22 0.73
N ILE A 122 2.25 3.84 2.00
CA ILE A 122 1.31 4.18 3.07
C ILE A 122 1.97 5.03 4.16
N GLY A 123 3.30 4.94 4.31
CA GLY A 123 3.97 5.45 5.50
C GLY A 123 4.18 6.96 5.52
N SER A 124 4.47 7.59 4.39
CA SER A 124 4.66 9.05 4.31
C SER A 124 3.31 9.76 4.32
N TRP A 125 2.94 10.37 5.44
CA TRP A 125 1.69 11.11 5.66
C TRP A 125 1.93 12.53 6.21
N GLN A 126 3.19 12.97 6.22
CA GLN A 126 3.61 14.34 6.55
C GLN A 126 4.59 14.85 5.49
N PRO A 127 4.72 16.16 5.27
CA PRO A 127 5.59 16.74 4.25
C PRO A 127 7.09 16.45 4.43
N ASP A 128 7.52 16.19 5.67
CA ASP A 128 8.91 15.85 6.02
C ASP A 128 9.20 14.34 6.03
N MET A 129 8.20 13.51 5.73
CA MET A 129 8.34 12.06 5.59
C MET A 129 8.54 11.69 4.13
N ARG A 130 9.48 10.76 3.87
CA ARG A 130 9.76 10.29 2.52
C ARG A 130 10.20 8.83 2.54
N GLU A 131 9.50 7.98 1.79
CA GLU A 131 9.81 6.57 1.65
C GLU A 131 10.42 6.23 0.28
N ILE A 132 9.99 6.95 -0.77
CA ILE A 132 10.29 6.60 -2.15
C ILE A 132 11.37 7.54 -2.71
N PRO A 133 12.43 6.99 -3.38
CA PRO A 133 13.48 7.79 -4.01
C PRO A 133 12.97 8.51 -5.26
N GLU A 134 13.71 9.52 -5.72
CA GLU A 134 13.34 10.30 -6.90
C GLU A 134 13.42 9.50 -8.20
N ALA A 135 14.26 8.47 -8.23
CA ALA A 135 14.41 7.54 -9.35
C ALA A 135 13.11 6.89 -9.80
N ILE A 136 12.08 6.76 -8.92
CA ILE A 136 10.76 6.21 -9.29
C ILE A 136 10.15 6.96 -10.48
N TRP A 137 10.37 8.29 -10.58
CA TRP A 137 9.80 9.13 -11.65
C TRP A 137 10.42 8.89 -13.02
N SER A 138 11.55 8.15 -13.07
CA SER A 138 12.11 7.63 -14.31
C SER A 138 11.54 6.24 -14.69
N ALA A 139 10.93 5.53 -13.73
CA ALA A 139 10.27 4.26 -13.97
C ALA A 139 8.77 4.42 -14.26
N THR A 140 8.13 5.46 -13.70
CA THR A 140 6.75 5.85 -13.99
C THR A 140 6.58 7.35 -13.86
N GLN A 141 5.75 7.95 -14.73
CA GLN A 141 5.33 9.34 -14.62
C GLN A 141 3.91 9.47 -14.06
N GLU A 142 3.32 8.38 -13.59
CA GLU A 142 1.97 8.36 -13.05
C GLU A 142 1.95 7.84 -11.62
N VAL A 143 1.15 8.51 -10.78
CA VAL A 143 0.84 8.09 -9.42
C VAL A 143 -0.66 8.12 -9.20
N PHE A 144 -1.18 7.01 -8.68
CA PHE A 144 -2.57 6.90 -8.25
C PHE A 144 -2.68 7.35 -6.79
N LEU A 145 -3.64 8.22 -6.50
CA LEU A 145 -3.87 8.77 -5.16
C LEU A 145 -5.37 8.92 -4.87
N GLU A 146 -5.71 9.04 -3.61
CA GLU A 146 -7.11 9.13 -3.19
C GLU A 146 -7.69 10.52 -3.44
N LEU A 147 -6.93 11.56 -3.09
CA LEU A 147 -7.38 12.96 -3.09
C LEU A 147 -6.25 13.91 -3.46
N PRO A 148 -6.58 15.11 -4.03
CA PRO A 148 -5.60 16.17 -4.26
C PRO A 148 -4.78 16.55 -3.03
N PHE A 149 -5.40 16.48 -1.85
CA PHE A 149 -4.79 16.84 -0.56
C PHE A 149 -3.56 15.98 -0.22
N ALA A 150 -3.48 14.75 -0.70
CA ALA A 150 -2.30 13.89 -0.54
C ALA A 150 -1.01 14.55 -1.07
N CYS A 151 -1.14 15.40 -2.11
CA CYS A 151 -0.01 16.16 -2.67
C CYS A 151 0.56 17.23 -1.73
N GLN A 152 -0.18 17.61 -0.70
CA GLN A 152 0.25 18.58 0.32
C GLN A 152 0.75 17.88 1.59
N GLU A 153 0.17 16.73 1.94
CA GLU A 153 0.47 16.01 3.16
C GLU A 153 1.67 15.07 3.05
N SER A 154 1.90 14.46 1.89
CA SER A 154 2.96 13.46 1.77
C SER A 154 4.21 14.01 1.14
N GLY A 155 5.36 13.86 1.83
CA GLY A 155 6.67 14.19 1.27
C GLY A 155 7.03 13.36 0.03
N ASP A 156 6.47 12.15 -0.12
CA ASP A 156 6.60 11.36 -1.34
C ASP A 156 5.97 12.02 -2.58
N LEU A 157 5.08 12.99 -2.38
CA LEU A 157 4.41 13.73 -3.47
C LEU A 157 4.78 15.22 -3.48
N CYS A 158 4.70 15.93 -2.34
CA CYS A 158 4.92 17.36 -2.31
C CYS A 158 6.37 17.75 -2.69
N GLN A 159 7.36 16.95 -2.30
CA GLN A 159 8.76 17.21 -2.63
C GLN A 159 9.04 17.02 -4.13
N PRO A 160 8.71 15.90 -4.79
CA PRO A 160 8.94 15.75 -6.22
C PRO A 160 8.06 16.67 -7.09
N LEU A 161 6.89 17.07 -6.64
CA LEU A 161 6.11 18.10 -7.31
C LEU A 161 6.80 19.48 -7.24
N ALA A 162 7.37 19.83 -6.10
CA ALA A 162 8.10 21.09 -5.93
C ALA A 162 9.42 21.11 -6.71
N SER A 163 10.14 19.99 -6.81
CA SER A 163 11.36 19.87 -7.63
C SER A 163 11.08 19.75 -9.14
N GLY A 164 9.85 19.43 -9.53
CA GLY A 164 9.47 19.16 -10.92
C GLY A 164 9.82 17.76 -11.41
N ALA A 165 10.29 16.87 -10.55
CA ALA A 165 10.55 15.47 -10.88
C ALA A 165 9.25 14.69 -11.16
N LEU A 166 8.18 14.99 -10.41
CA LEU A 166 6.81 14.58 -10.71
C LEU A 166 6.04 15.78 -11.27
N LYS A 167 5.37 15.57 -12.41
CA LYS A 167 4.54 16.60 -13.03
C LYS A 167 3.08 16.45 -12.58
N PRO A 168 2.31 17.56 -12.44
CA PRO A 168 0.89 17.49 -12.08
C PRO A 168 0.04 16.63 -13.04
N GLU A 169 0.41 16.57 -14.31
CA GLU A 169 -0.27 15.77 -15.33
C GLU A 169 -0.15 14.25 -15.08
N GLY A 170 0.80 13.84 -14.24
CA GLY A 170 0.97 12.44 -13.81
C GLY A 170 0.05 12.02 -12.67
N LEU A 171 -0.67 12.96 -12.03
CA LEU A 171 -1.58 12.65 -10.94
C LEU A 171 -2.86 11.99 -11.47
N ARG A 172 -3.19 10.83 -10.89
CA ARG A 172 -4.40 10.05 -11.24
C ARG A 172 -5.23 9.82 -9.99
N TYR A 173 -6.47 10.26 -9.98
CA TYR A 173 -7.37 9.98 -8.86
C TYR A 173 -7.89 8.55 -8.97
N PHE A 174 -7.62 7.76 -7.95
CA PHE A 174 -7.92 6.33 -7.97
C PHE A 174 -9.43 6.06 -8.05
N GLY A 175 -10.24 6.90 -7.43
CA GLY A 175 -11.69 6.84 -7.55
C GLY A 175 -12.18 7.02 -9.00
N ASP A 176 -11.65 8.01 -9.71
CA ASP A 176 -12.00 8.27 -11.11
C ASP A 176 -11.57 7.10 -12.01
N TYR A 177 -10.38 6.54 -11.77
CA TYR A 177 -9.92 5.34 -12.47
C TYR A 177 -10.87 4.15 -12.26
N LEU A 178 -11.34 3.93 -11.02
CA LEU A 178 -12.28 2.85 -10.72
C LEU A 178 -13.64 3.04 -11.40
N LEU A 179 -14.17 4.26 -11.41
CA LEU A 179 -15.40 4.60 -12.12
C LEU A 179 -15.26 4.39 -13.63
N ALA A 180 -14.17 4.87 -14.23
CA ALA A 180 -13.87 4.65 -15.64
C ALA A 180 -13.74 3.15 -15.97
N LYS A 181 -13.11 2.37 -15.09
CA LYS A 181 -12.98 0.91 -15.24
C LYS A 181 -14.34 0.22 -15.19
N GLN A 182 -15.22 0.63 -14.29
CA GLN A 182 -16.59 0.12 -14.20
C GLN A 182 -17.41 0.43 -15.46
N ALA A 183 -17.17 1.60 -16.08
CA ALA A 183 -17.79 2.01 -17.32
C ALA A 183 -17.13 1.40 -18.58
N GLY A 184 -16.09 0.58 -18.45
CA GLY A 184 -15.33 0.02 -19.56
C GLY A 184 -14.47 1.04 -20.33
N ALA A 185 -14.21 2.20 -19.73
CA ALA A 185 -13.49 3.33 -20.32
C ALA A 185 -12.16 3.67 -19.62
N ALA A 186 -11.67 2.79 -18.75
CA ALA A 186 -10.41 3.03 -18.07
C ALA A 186 -9.22 3.07 -19.04
N PRO A 187 -8.30 4.03 -18.87
CA PRO A 187 -7.06 4.04 -19.64
C PRO A 187 -6.19 2.82 -19.29
N PRO A 188 -5.30 2.39 -20.20
CA PRO A 188 -4.35 1.35 -19.90
C PRO A 188 -3.45 1.76 -18.72
N LEU A 189 -3.09 0.79 -17.89
CA LEU A 189 -2.18 1.02 -16.77
C LEU A 189 -0.73 1.18 -17.27
N PRO A 190 0.06 2.07 -16.63
CA PRO A 190 1.50 2.13 -16.88
C PRO A 190 2.17 0.80 -16.49
N HIS A 191 3.33 0.52 -17.05
CA HIS A 191 4.07 -0.71 -16.75
C HIS A 191 4.46 -0.79 -15.28
N THR A 192 5.01 0.29 -14.72
CA THR A 192 5.24 0.46 -13.28
C THR A 192 4.09 1.25 -12.68
N ARG A 193 3.49 0.75 -11.60
CA ARG A 193 2.31 1.34 -10.96
C ARG A 193 2.67 1.81 -9.57
N TYR A 194 2.32 3.03 -9.27
CA TYR A 194 2.54 3.61 -7.96
C TYR A 194 1.22 4.12 -7.39
N PHE A 195 0.86 3.62 -6.23
CA PHE A 195 -0.29 4.08 -5.45
C PHE A 195 0.18 4.71 -4.15
N LYS A 196 -0.28 5.91 -3.87
CA LYS A 196 0.00 6.64 -2.63
C LYS A 196 -1.29 6.88 -1.86
N SER A 197 -1.29 6.50 -0.57
CA SER A 197 -2.37 6.77 0.36
C SER A 197 -1.86 7.55 1.56
N VAL A 198 -2.60 8.57 1.95
CA VAL A 198 -2.46 9.30 3.22
C VAL A 198 -3.66 9.04 4.14
N GLY A 199 -4.70 8.39 3.61
CA GLY A 199 -5.96 8.11 4.28
C GLY A 199 -6.92 9.30 4.24
N MET A 200 -8.19 9.01 4.45
CA MET A 200 -9.24 10.02 4.56
C MET A 200 -10.35 9.55 5.51
N ALA A 201 -10.97 10.48 6.22
CA ALA A 201 -12.00 10.19 7.22
C ALA A 201 -13.22 9.45 6.65
N VAL A 202 -13.53 9.62 5.35
CA VAL A 202 -14.64 8.90 4.72
C VAL A 202 -14.41 7.39 4.71
N PHE A 203 -13.17 6.92 4.66
CA PHE A 203 -12.87 5.48 4.77
C PHE A 203 -13.21 4.94 6.15
N ASP A 204 -12.94 5.73 7.21
CA ASP A 204 -13.30 5.35 8.57
C ASP A 204 -14.83 5.31 8.73
N ALA A 205 -15.56 6.27 8.17
CA ALA A 205 -17.03 6.30 8.20
C ALA A 205 -17.64 5.08 7.48
N ILE A 206 -17.14 4.74 6.29
CA ILE A 206 -17.60 3.57 5.52
C ILE A 206 -17.28 2.27 6.26
N ALA A 207 -16.07 2.13 6.79
CA ALA A 207 -15.66 0.95 7.53
C ALA A 207 -16.48 0.80 8.83
N ALA A 208 -16.68 1.87 9.58
CA ALA A 208 -17.53 1.87 10.78
C ALA A 208 -18.98 1.48 10.46
N ARG A 209 -19.56 2.04 9.40
CA ARG A 209 -20.90 1.67 8.93
C ARG A 209 -20.99 0.18 8.60
N ASN A 210 -20.02 -0.38 7.88
CA ASN A 210 -20.03 -1.80 7.52
C ASN A 210 -19.91 -2.70 8.76
N VAL A 211 -19.04 -2.35 9.71
CA VAL A 211 -18.91 -3.07 10.99
C VAL A 211 -20.23 -3.00 11.78
N TYR A 212 -20.83 -1.83 11.86
CA TYR A 212 -22.12 -1.63 12.55
C TYR A 212 -23.23 -2.51 11.95
N LEU A 213 -23.40 -2.48 10.63
CA LEU A 213 -24.42 -3.29 9.93
C LEU A 213 -24.17 -4.80 10.11
N ALA A 214 -22.92 -5.24 10.06
CA ALA A 214 -22.56 -6.63 10.30
C ALA A 214 -22.81 -7.05 11.75
N ALA A 215 -22.56 -6.18 12.72
CA ALA A 215 -22.86 -6.43 14.13
C ALA A 215 -24.37 -6.55 14.38
N GLN A 216 -25.16 -5.65 13.81
CA GLN A 216 -26.63 -5.72 13.89
C GLN A 216 -27.15 -7.04 13.31
N ALA A 217 -26.69 -7.44 12.12
CA ALA A 217 -27.13 -8.68 11.47
C ALA A 217 -26.79 -9.93 12.30
N LYS A 218 -25.76 -9.86 13.15
CA LYS A 218 -25.32 -10.96 14.02
C LYS A 218 -25.86 -10.85 15.45
N GLY A 219 -26.69 -9.84 15.76
CA GLY A 219 -27.18 -9.59 17.12
C GLY A 219 -26.06 -9.25 18.13
N LEU A 220 -24.95 -8.66 17.66
CA LEU A 220 -23.81 -8.28 18.50
C LEU A 220 -23.94 -6.82 18.94
N GLY A 221 -23.53 -6.55 20.18
CA GLY A 221 -23.54 -5.21 20.76
C GLY A 221 -24.71 -4.99 21.73
N GLN A 222 -24.75 -3.80 22.31
CA GLN A 222 -25.78 -3.36 23.24
C GLN A 222 -26.37 -2.03 22.75
N VAL A 223 -27.68 -1.96 22.68
CA VAL A 223 -28.37 -0.69 22.42
C VAL A 223 -28.36 0.12 23.73
N LEU A 224 -27.78 1.29 23.68
CA LEU A 224 -27.82 2.25 24.77
C LEU A 224 -29.09 3.07 24.64
N ALA A 225 -29.83 3.19 25.76
CA ALA A 225 -31.02 4.01 25.85
C ALA A 225 -30.66 5.49 25.96
#